data_51d183a750bbe9988081bfd78aad2056
#
_entry.id   51d183a750bbe9988081bfd78aad2056
#
_cell.length_a   1.000
_cell.length_b   1.000
_cell.length_c   1.000
_cell.angle_alpha   90.00
_cell.angle_beta   90.00
_cell.angle_gamma   90.00
#
_symmetry.space_group_name_H-M   'P 1'
#
loop_
_entity.id
_entity.type
_entity.pdbx_description
1 polymer ?
#
loop_
_entity_poly.entity_id
_entity_poly.type
_entity_poly.pdbx_seq_one_letter_code
_entity_poly.pdbx_strand_id
1 'polypeptide(L)'
;MKKTSARQGSNLRTGSREKPDKPKSAKTTRRETPLTEKPRGKKPSDIKTRRDDSKPTSGRTKAPLSNKRDTPGRPFPKKSGAQSSEPFRKEPSKRRTASASPERFSDKDTPRRSKPAYDKSKPYSRPAASRPRPARRSEDQGIRLNKYIANAGICSRREADTLIQNGAISVNGQIITQMGYRVNPGDSVLFGDQRLINEQKVYVLLNKPKDYITTSDDPQSRKTVMDLVRNACRERVFPVGRLDRNTTGLLLFTNDGDLAKKLTHPKHRVRKIYHAELDKPLTKADMDQIARGIKLDDDSFVKPDDIAYVEKSDSKKEVGIDIHSGQNRIVRRIFEQLGYKVTRLDRVVFAGLTKKDLPRGKWRFLTEKEVSFLKMLG
;
A
#
# COMPACT_ATOMS: atom_id res chain seq x y z
N MET A 1 60.25 -17.87 45.72
CA MET A 1 61.09 -16.68 46.00
C MET A 1 60.18 -15.49 45.83
N LYS A 2 59.68 -14.90 46.94
CA LYS A 2 60.20 -13.71 47.59
C LYS A 2 60.19 -12.56 46.59
N LYS A 3 59.53 -11.37 46.78
CA LYS A 3 59.16 -10.56 47.96
C LYS A 3 58.47 -9.33 47.37
N THR A 4 57.49 -8.77 47.98
CA THR A 4 57.31 -7.65 48.91
C THR A 4 56.93 -6.36 48.15
N SER A 5 55.72 -5.84 48.43
CA SER A 5 55.38 -4.91 49.53
C SER A 5 55.81 -3.46 49.31
N ALA A 6 54.79 -2.58 49.29
CA ALA A 6 54.74 -1.32 50.05
C ALA A 6 53.45 -0.57 49.65
N ARG A 7 52.61 -0.38 50.47
CA ARG A 7 51.93 0.55 51.35
C ARG A 7 52.47 2.00 51.34
N GLN A 8 51.54 2.93 51.16
CA GLN A 8 51.39 4.24 51.86
C GLN A 8 50.43 5.05 51.01
N GLY A 9 49.40 5.73 51.44
CA GLY A 9 49.07 6.23 52.72
C GLY A 9 48.24 7.51 52.47
N SER A 10 47.03 7.50 53.06
CA SER A 10 46.25 8.65 53.54
C SER A 10 46.30 10.00 52.82
N ASN A 11 45.12 10.53 52.44
CA ASN A 11 44.62 11.73 53.16
C ASN A 11 43.16 12.03 52.84
N LEU A 12 42.35 12.07 53.87
CA LEU A 12 41.02 12.62 53.94
C LEU A 12 41.08 14.14 53.68
N ARG A 13 40.19 14.65 52.80
CA ARG A 13 39.68 16.00 52.90
C ARG A 13 38.19 16.03 52.63
N THR A 14 37.46 16.27 53.68
CA THR A 14 36.08 16.70 53.79
C THR A 14 35.89 18.03 53.04
N GLY A 15 35.06 18.04 52.00
CA GLY A 15 34.61 19.23 51.30
C GLY A 15 33.09 19.28 51.32
N SER A 16 32.57 20.22 52.09
CA SER A 16 31.16 20.52 52.34
C SER A 16 30.43 20.81 51.03
N ARG A 17 29.28 20.17 50.82
CA ARG A 17 28.31 20.48 49.78
C ARG A 17 27.57 21.78 50.13
N GLU A 18 27.86 22.83 49.44
CA GLU A 18 26.98 24.00 49.34
C GLU A 18 25.87 23.73 48.31
N LYS A 19 24.63 23.97 48.76
CA LYS A 19 23.43 23.95 47.89
C LYS A 19 23.32 25.32 47.23
N PRO A 20 23.06 25.44 45.93
CA PRO A 20 22.73 26.72 45.34
C PRO A 20 21.30 27.15 45.68
N ASP A 21 21.21 28.43 46.13
CA ASP A 21 20.02 29.17 46.50
C ASP A 21 19.01 29.28 45.35
N LYS A 22 17.73 29.19 45.72
CA LYS A 22 16.58 29.52 44.86
C LYS A 22 16.47 31.05 44.70
N PRO A 23 16.28 31.57 43.47
CA PRO A 23 16.00 33.00 43.32
C PRO A 23 14.57 33.30 43.77
N LYS A 24 14.47 34.33 44.60
CA LYS A 24 13.25 34.93 45.16
C LYS A 24 12.41 35.56 44.05
N SER A 25 11.10 35.32 44.13
CA SER A 25 10.04 35.93 43.33
C SER A 25 10.08 37.46 43.36
N ALA A 26 10.26 38.10 42.21
CA ALA A 26 10.03 39.51 42.02
C ALA A 26 8.52 39.79 41.90
N LYS A 27 8.00 40.61 42.82
CA LYS A 27 6.67 41.21 42.75
C LYS A 27 6.62 42.20 41.60
N THR A 28 5.88 41.92 40.56
CA THR A 28 5.59 42.88 39.49
C THR A 28 4.32 43.62 39.84
N THR A 29 4.48 44.89 40.02
CA THR A 29 3.43 45.90 40.25
C THR A 29 2.46 45.96 39.10
N ARG A 30 1.19 45.81 39.44
CA ARG A 30 0.01 45.95 38.60
C ARG A 30 -0.11 47.40 38.11
N ARG A 31 0.13 47.63 36.82
CA ARG A 31 -0.18 48.90 36.16
C ARG A 31 -1.58 48.80 35.60
N GLU A 32 -2.48 49.58 36.15
CA GLU A 32 -3.84 49.78 35.64
C GLU A 32 -3.79 50.56 34.33
N THR A 33 -4.44 50.06 33.31
CA THR A 33 -4.75 50.77 32.08
C THR A 33 -6.25 51.00 32.02
N PRO A 34 -6.73 52.16 31.53
CA PRO A 34 -8.12 52.57 31.66
C PRO A 34 -9.03 51.88 30.66
N LEU A 35 -10.26 51.65 31.13
CA LEU A 35 -11.40 51.17 30.39
C LEU A 35 -11.72 52.07 29.21
N THR A 36 -11.68 51.54 28.00
CA THR A 36 -12.35 52.16 26.85
C THR A 36 -13.71 51.48 26.63
N GLU A 37 -14.72 52.28 26.62
CA GLU A 37 -16.12 51.97 26.49
C GLU A 37 -16.40 51.19 25.17
N LYS A 38 -17.23 50.15 25.30
CA LYS A 38 -17.86 49.43 24.17
C LYS A 38 -19.06 50.21 23.67
N PRO A 39 -19.26 50.49 22.37
CA PRO A 39 -20.52 51.01 21.89
C PRO A 39 -21.57 49.87 21.88
N ARG A 40 -22.70 50.15 22.53
CA ARG A 40 -23.92 49.35 22.49
C ARG A 40 -24.50 49.30 21.10
N GLY A 41 -24.47 48.13 20.47
CA GLY A 41 -25.18 47.83 19.23
C GLY A 41 -26.69 47.75 19.51
N LYS A 42 -27.42 48.58 18.77
CA LYS A 42 -28.89 48.60 18.72
C LYS A 42 -29.44 47.35 18.12
N LYS A 43 -30.48 46.78 18.75
CA LYS A 43 -31.34 45.74 18.17
C LYS A 43 -32.10 46.33 16.98
N PRO A 44 -32.27 45.61 15.85
CA PRO A 44 -33.25 45.98 14.84
C PRO A 44 -34.66 45.63 15.33
N SER A 45 -35.53 46.59 15.26
CA SER A 45 -36.95 46.54 15.51
C SER A 45 -37.71 45.74 14.46
N ASP A 46 -38.74 45.07 14.97
CA ASP A 46 -39.79 44.36 14.18
C ASP A 46 -40.37 45.23 13.04
N ILE A 47 -40.22 44.78 11.81
CA ILE A 47 -41.04 45.24 10.68
C ILE A 47 -42.14 44.19 10.46
N LYS A 48 -43.33 44.52 10.93
CA LYS A 48 -44.59 43.90 10.50
C LYS A 48 -44.80 44.21 9.03
N THR A 49 -44.71 43.25 8.15
CA THR A 49 -45.22 43.34 6.81
C THR A 49 -46.63 42.72 6.76
N ARG A 50 -47.52 43.52 6.29
CA ARG A 50 -48.94 43.26 6.10
C ARG A 50 -49.14 42.08 5.13
N ARG A 51 -50.12 41.25 5.48
CA ARG A 51 -50.73 40.31 4.55
C ARG A 51 -51.51 41.08 3.51
N ASP A 52 -51.29 40.77 2.22
CA ASP A 52 -52.24 41.01 1.17
C ASP A 52 -52.74 39.67 0.68
N ASP A 53 -54.00 39.47 0.99
CA ASP A 53 -54.86 38.42 0.44
C ASP A 53 -55.25 38.81 -0.98
N SER A 54 -54.81 38.10 -1.98
CA SER A 54 -55.51 38.06 -3.25
C SER A 54 -55.37 36.70 -3.92
N LYS A 55 -56.41 35.94 -3.76
CA LYS A 55 -56.74 34.77 -4.54
C LYS A 55 -57.23 35.21 -5.93
N PRO A 56 -56.93 34.50 -6.98
CA PRO A 56 -57.91 34.25 -8.03
C PRO A 56 -58.12 32.76 -8.29
N THR A 57 -59.36 32.50 -8.26
CA THR A 57 -60.27 31.49 -8.78
C THR A 57 -59.81 30.67 -9.98
N SER A 58 -60.05 29.36 -9.81
CA SER A 58 -60.52 28.34 -10.77
C SER A 58 -60.52 28.64 -12.28
N GLY A 59 -59.85 27.82 -13.02
CA GLY A 59 -60.02 27.58 -14.44
C GLY A 59 -59.72 26.15 -14.81
N ARG A 60 -60.79 25.36 -14.78
CA ARG A 60 -60.86 23.96 -15.23
C ARG A 60 -61.10 24.00 -16.74
N THR A 61 -60.17 23.51 -17.54
CA THR A 61 -60.45 23.10 -18.93
C THR A 61 -59.85 21.75 -19.24
N LYS A 62 -60.73 20.99 -19.85
CA LYS A 62 -60.66 19.59 -20.25
C LYS A 62 -59.63 19.36 -21.36
N ALA A 63 -59.12 18.14 -21.36
CA ALA A 63 -58.42 17.52 -22.48
C ALA A 63 -59.27 17.48 -23.76
N PRO A 64 -58.65 17.31 -24.92
CA PRO A 64 -59.04 16.17 -25.74
C PRO A 64 -57.92 15.28 -26.24
N LEU A 65 -58.35 14.12 -26.51
CA LEU A 65 -57.79 12.88 -27.02
C LEU A 65 -57.15 13.01 -28.44
N SER A 66 -56.30 12.00 -28.64
CA SER A 66 -55.99 11.27 -29.89
C SER A 66 -54.90 11.84 -30.82
N ASN A 67 -53.83 11.07 -30.97
CA ASN A 67 -53.65 10.38 -32.25
C ASN A 67 -52.59 9.25 -32.09
N LYS A 68 -53.05 8.05 -32.39
CA LYS A 68 -52.25 6.85 -32.67
C LYS A 68 -51.43 7.05 -33.90
N ARG A 69 -50.19 6.65 -33.90
CA ARG A 69 -49.52 6.11 -35.11
C ARG A 69 -48.78 4.85 -34.72
N ASP A 70 -49.32 3.78 -35.28
CA ASP A 70 -48.76 2.44 -35.29
C ASP A 70 -47.42 2.40 -36.02
N THR A 71 -46.48 1.67 -35.48
CA THR A 71 -45.41 1.04 -36.25
C THR A 71 -45.17 -0.39 -35.69
N PRO A 72 -44.99 -1.38 -36.58
CA PRO A 72 -45.19 -2.77 -36.28
C PRO A 72 -43.97 -3.43 -35.64
N GLY A 73 -44.26 -4.29 -34.66
CA GLY A 73 -43.32 -5.15 -33.99
C GLY A 73 -42.77 -6.25 -34.87
N ARG A 74 -41.51 -6.56 -34.66
CA ARG A 74 -40.93 -7.84 -35.11
C ARG A 74 -41.03 -8.86 -33.99
N PRO A 75 -41.53 -10.10 -34.31
CA PRO A 75 -41.75 -11.14 -33.30
C PRO A 75 -40.45 -11.92 -33.03
N PHE A 76 -40.22 -12.23 -31.75
CA PHE A 76 -39.31 -13.29 -31.34
C PHE A 76 -39.87 -14.68 -31.63
N PRO A 77 -39.10 -15.64 -32.10
CA PRO A 77 -39.59 -16.99 -32.23
C PRO A 77 -39.53 -17.73 -30.89
N LYS A 78 -40.68 -18.15 -30.39
CA LYS A 78 -40.84 -19.23 -29.43
C LYS A 78 -40.48 -20.54 -30.07
N LYS A 79 -39.58 -21.32 -29.47
CA LYS A 79 -39.45 -22.76 -29.76
C LYS A 79 -40.14 -23.53 -28.64
N SER A 80 -41.26 -24.09 -29.02
CA SER A 80 -41.99 -25.17 -28.36
C SER A 80 -41.30 -26.51 -28.63
N GLY A 81 -41.37 -27.36 -27.64
CA GLY A 81 -40.95 -28.67 -27.39
C GLY A 81 -41.25 -29.77 -28.43
N ALA A 82 -40.62 -30.85 -28.19
CA ALA A 82 -41.05 -32.24 -28.12
C ALA A 82 -39.89 -33.18 -28.47
N GLN A 83 -39.55 -33.99 -27.52
CA GLN A 83 -39.31 -35.39 -27.50
C GLN A 83 -38.79 -36.07 -28.81
N SER A 84 -37.60 -36.67 -28.70
CA SER A 84 -37.46 -38.09 -29.01
C SER A 84 -36.16 -38.67 -28.47
N SER A 85 -36.34 -39.70 -27.72
CA SER A 85 -35.39 -40.67 -27.21
C SER A 85 -34.65 -41.40 -28.32
N GLU A 86 -33.34 -41.60 -28.18
CA GLU A 86 -32.73 -42.93 -28.32
C GLU A 86 -31.22 -42.91 -28.01
N PRO A 87 -30.66 -44.06 -27.56
CA PRO A 87 -29.44 -44.08 -26.80
C PRO A 87 -28.21 -44.39 -27.67
N PHE A 88 -27.15 -43.68 -27.46
CA PHE A 88 -25.88 -43.99 -28.11
C PHE A 88 -25.09 -45.05 -27.30
N ARG A 89 -24.93 -46.15 -27.97
CA ARG A 89 -24.27 -47.43 -27.67
C ARG A 89 -22.87 -47.21 -27.09
N LYS A 90 -22.60 -47.83 -25.96
CA LYS A 90 -21.27 -48.10 -25.41
C LYS A 90 -20.62 -49.25 -26.22
N GLU A 91 -19.45 -49.02 -26.71
CA GLU A 91 -18.54 -50.10 -27.07
C GLU A 91 -17.45 -50.27 -26.00
N PRO A 92 -17.11 -51.50 -25.60
CA PRO A 92 -16.14 -51.78 -24.58
C PRO A 92 -14.75 -52.00 -25.16
N SER A 93 -13.78 -51.26 -24.75
CA SER A 93 -12.38 -51.58 -25.01
C SER A 93 -11.87 -52.66 -24.05
N LYS A 94 -11.33 -53.67 -24.65
CA LYS A 94 -10.90 -54.95 -24.13
C LYS A 94 -9.89 -54.85 -22.97
N ARG A 95 -10.27 -55.48 -21.88
CA ARG A 95 -9.38 -56.02 -20.85
C ARG A 95 -8.39 -57.01 -21.48
N ARG A 96 -7.11 -56.82 -21.24
CA ARG A 96 -6.13 -57.91 -21.29
C ARG A 96 -5.61 -58.12 -19.86
N THR A 97 -6.09 -59.18 -19.28
CA THR A 97 -5.50 -59.88 -18.14
C THR A 97 -4.34 -60.72 -18.64
N ALA A 98 -3.18 -60.62 -18.02
CA ALA A 98 -2.23 -61.72 -17.96
C ALA A 98 -1.40 -61.54 -16.66
N SER A 99 -1.64 -62.45 -15.80
CA SER A 99 -0.89 -62.81 -14.63
C SER A 99 0.43 -63.47 -15.02
N ALA A 100 1.53 -63.15 -14.35
CA ALA A 100 2.57 -64.10 -13.96
C ALA A 100 3.64 -63.39 -13.10
N SER A 101 3.78 -63.79 -11.88
CA SER A 101 4.97 -63.65 -11.01
C SER A 101 5.82 -64.91 -11.16
N PRO A 102 6.93 -65.06 -10.48
CA PRO A 102 8.20 -64.36 -10.53
C PRO A 102 9.34 -65.31 -10.87
N GLU A 103 10.38 -64.85 -11.53
CA GLU A 103 11.65 -65.62 -11.50
C GLU A 103 12.81 -64.73 -11.09
N ARG A 104 13.50 -65.24 -10.10
CA ARG A 104 14.80 -64.79 -9.64
C ARG A 104 15.83 -65.04 -10.74
N PHE A 105 16.57 -64.05 -11.15
CA PHE A 105 17.86 -64.24 -11.78
C PHE A 105 18.94 -63.53 -11.01
N SER A 106 19.88 -64.35 -10.63
CA SER A 106 21.12 -64.09 -9.93
C SER A 106 22.10 -63.23 -10.75
N ASP A 107 22.88 -62.51 -9.97
CA ASP A 107 24.16 -61.88 -10.30
C ASP A 107 24.87 -62.42 -11.55
N LYS A 108 25.31 -61.52 -12.40
CA LYS A 108 26.70 -61.46 -12.89
C LYS A 108 26.95 -60.27 -13.80
N ASP A 109 28.07 -59.57 -13.47
CA ASP A 109 28.93 -58.84 -14.40
C ASP A 109 28.42 -57.52 -15.02
N THR A 110 28.52 -56.45 -14.28
CA THR A 110 28.80 -55.14 -14.83
C THR A 110 30.29 -54.81 -14.64
N PRO A 111 31.05 -54.50 -15.70
CA PRO A 111 32.45 -54.17 -15.59
C PRO A 111 32.61 -52.80 -14.91
N ARG A 112 33.33 -52.79 -13.80
CA ARG A 112 33.79 -51.57 -13.09
C ARG A 112 34.55 -50.69 -14.11
N ARG A 113 33.95 -49.60 -14.50
CA ARG A 113 34.66 -48.51 -15.22
C ARG A 113 35.72 -47.95 -14.30
N SER A 114 37.01 -48.32 -14.54
CA SER A 114 38.17 -47.79 -13.86
C SER A 114 38.24 -46.29 -14.03
N LYS A 115 38.41 -45.58 -12.90
CA LYS A 115 38.73 -44.14 -12.90
C LYS A 115 40.05 -43.96 -13.61
N PRO A 116 40.20 -42.97 -14.53
CA PRO A 116 41.49 -42.67 -15.15
C PRO A 116 42.47 -42.20 -14.07
N ALA A 117 43.65 -42.83 -14.09
CA ALA A 117 44.78 -42.44 -13.22
C ALA A 117 45.18 -41.00 -13.50
N TYR A 118 45.29 -40.22 -12.45
CA TYR A 118 45.72 -38.82 -12.50
C TYR A 118 47.26 -38.79 -12.84
N ASP A 119 47.55 -38.37 -14.06
CA ASP A 119 48.94 -38.18 -14.54
C ASP A 119 49.54 -36.91 -13.91
N LYS A 120 50.48 -37.08 -13.00
CA LYS A 120 51.17 -35.99 -12.28
C LYS A 120 52.25 -35.28 -13.10
N SER A 121 52.41 -35.58 -14.38
CA SER A 121 53.51 -35.06 -15.19
C SER A 121 53.16 -33.89 -16.12
N LYS A 122 51.91 -33.40 -16.12
CA LYS A 122 51.56 -32.21 -16.91
C LYS A 122 51.66 -30.94 -16.07
N PRO A 123 52.48 -29.95 -16.49
CA PRO A 123 52.55 -28.69 -15.81
C PRO A 123 51.15 -27.99 -15.84
N TYR A 124 50.70 -27.58 -14.68
CA TYR A 124 49.46 -26.83 -14.47
C TYR A 124 49.55 -25.53 -15.27
N SER A 125 48.97 -25.48 -16.45
CA SER A 125 48.76 -24.24 -17.16
C SER A 125 47.75 -23.39 -16.37
N ARG A 126 48.24 -22.30 -15.74
CA ARG A 126 47.40 -21.29 -15.12
C ARG A 126 46.27 -20.92 -16.09
N PRO A 127 44.99 -20.93 -15.68
CA PRO A 127 43.96 -20.40 -16.52
C PRO A 127 44.29 -18.94 -16.82
N ALA A 128 44.31 -18.60 -18.12
CA ALA A 128 44.55 -17.25 -18.60
C ALA A 128 43.70 -16.28 -17.76
N ALA A 129 44.36 -15.26 -17.23
CA ALA A 129 43.74 -14.20 -16.46
C ALA A 129 42.45 -13.77 -17.19
N SER A 130 41.33 -13.97 -16.54
CA SER A 130 40.03 -13.52 -17.04
C SER A 130 40.19 -12.05 -17.42
N ARG A 131 40.01 -11.74 -18.71
CA ARG A 131 39.96 -10.36 -19.19
C ARG A 131 39.09 -9.57 -18.22
N PRO A 132 39.57 -8.41 -17.71
CA PRO A 132 38.78 -7.60 -16.83
C PRO A 132 37.43 -7.34 -17.54
N ARG A 133 36.31 -7.76 -16.91
CA ARG A 133 34.99 -7.37 -17.40
C ARG A 133 35.03 -5.86 -17.55
N PRO A 134 34.66 -5.32 -18.73
CA PRO A 134 34.61 -3.89 -18.89
C PRO A 134 33.83 -3.32 -17.72
N ALA A 135 34.42 -2.44 -16.95
CA ALA A 135 33.78 -1.72 -15.87
C ALA A 135 32.45 -1.20 -16.46
N ARG A 136 31.31 -1.62 -15.91
CA ARG A 136 30.04 -1.05 -16.29
C ARG A 136 30.19 0.45 -16.11
N ARG A 137 30.27 1.14 -17.25
CA ARG A 137 30.34 2.59 -17.29
C ARG A 137 29.28 3.14 -16.38
N SER A 138 29.67 4.03 -15.51
CA SER A 138 28.82 4.80 -14.59
C SER A 138 27.83 5.75 -15.31
N GLU A 139 27.47 5.45 -16.56
CA GLU A 139 26.59 6.25 -17.41
C GLU A 139 25.10 6.24 -16.94
N ASP A 140 24.80 5.56 -15.85
CA ASP A 140 23.41 5.35 -15.40
C ASP A 140 23.03 6.17 -14.16
N GLN A 141 23.71 7.28 -13.86
CA GLN A 141 23.47 8.10 -12.66
C GLN A 141 22.27 9.05 -12.79
N GLY A 142 21.76 9.30 -14.01
CA GLY A 142 20.66 10.23 -14.23
C GLY A 142 19.29 9.68 -13.84
N ILE A 143 18.39 10.58 -13.46
CA ILE A 143 16.96 10.26 -13.20
C ILE A 143 16.23 10.19 -14.53
N ARG A 144 15.37 9.17 -14.77
CA ARG A 144 14.54 9.11 -15.97
C ARG A 144 13.65 10.37 -16.08
N LEU A 145 13.59 10.97 -17.26
CA LEU A 145 12.89 12.22 -17.52
C LEU A 145 11.41 12.15 -17.08
N ASN A 146 10.70 11.06 -17.38
CA ASN A 146 9.32 10.86 -16.93
C ASN A 146 9.18 10.84 -15.39
N LYS A 147 10.20 10.34 -14.68
CA LYS A 147 10.24 10.37 -13.21
C LYS A 147 10.51 11.79 -12.71
N TYR A 148 11.38 12.53 -13.39
CA TYR A 148 11.69 13.91 -13.05
C TYR A 148 10.44 14.80 -13.16
N ILE A 149 9.71 14.73 -14.28
CA ILE A 149 8.46 15.46 -14.52
C ILE A 149 7.40 15.12 -13.47
N ALA A 150 7.24 13.83 -13.16
CA ALA A 150 6.29 13.38 -12.13
C ALA A 150 6.69 13.86 -10.72
N ASN A 151 7.99 13.95 -10.41
CA ASN A 151 8.50 14.48 -9.14
C ASN A 151 8.33 16.00 -9.02
N ALA A 152 8.22 16.71 -10.15
CA ALA A 152 7.88 18.13 -10.20
C ALA A 152 6.37 18.40 -10.08
N GLY A 153 5.55 17.37 -9.82
CA GLY A 153 4.12 17.50 -9.55
C GLY A 153 3.22 17.70 -10.77
N ILE A 154 3.79 17.80 -11.99
CA ILE A 154 3.04 18.14 -13.20
C ILE A 154 1.98 17.07 -13.50
N CYS A 155 2.36 15.80 -13.55
CA CYS A 155 1.49 14.70 -13.98
C CYS A 155 1.96 13.34 -13.46
N SER A 156 1.26 12.25 -13.81
CA SER A 156 1.74 10.90 -13.56
C SER A 156 2.91 10.56 -14.51
N ARG A 157 3.71 9.51 -14.16
CA ARG A 157 4.80 9.06 -15.03
C ARG A 157 4.34 8.61 -16.41
N ARG A 158 3.12 8.04 -16.53
CA ARG A 158 2.55 7.63 -17.83
C ARG A 158 2.13 8.83 -18.67
N GLU A 159 1.50 9.80 -18.07
CA GLU A 159 1.17 11.07 -18.73
C GLU A 159 2.45 11.83 -19.11
N ALA A 160 3.49 11.81 -18.26
CA ALA A 160 4.79 12.37 -18.58
C ALA A 160 5.41 11.71 -19.83
N ASP A 161 5.26 10.39 -19.99
CA ASP A 161 5.68 9.69 -21.20
C ASP A 161 4.96 10.24 -22.44
N THR A 162 3.65 10.52 -22.37
CA THR A 162 2.89 11.14 -23.45
C THR A 162 3.36 12.57 -23.71
N LEU A 163 3.63 13.38 -22.67
CA LEU A 163 4.15 14.75 -22.84
C LEU A 163 5.52 14.75 -23.52
N ILE A 164 6.40 13.80 -23.20
CA ILE A 164 7.71 13.64 -23.84
C ILE A 164 7.53 13.30 -25.33
N GLN A 165 6.69 12.31 -25.64
CA GLN A 165 6.42 11.90 -27.04
C GLN A 165 5.87 13.05 -27.88
N ASN A 166 5.03 13.90 -27.30
CA ASN A 166 4.44 15.06 -27.96
C ASN A 166 5.42 16.26 -28.10
N GLY A 167 6.68 16.12 -27.63
CA GLY A 167 7.67 17.19 -27.72
C GLY A 167 7.43 18.38 -26.79
N ALA A 168 6.59 18.23 -25.76
CA ALA A 168 6.27 19.31 -24.84
C ALA A 168 7.36 19.59 -23.79
N ILE A 169 8.42 18.77 -23.77
CA ILE A 169 9.49 18.85 -22.77
C ILE A 169 10.82 19.15 -23.45
N SER A 170 11.56 20.11 -22.89
CA SER A 170 12.93 20.39 -23.32
C SER A 170 13.91 20.21 -22.15
N VAL A 171 15.13 19.78 -22.48
CA VAL A 171 16.25 19.65 -21.57
C VAL A 171 17.43 20.41 -22.12
N ASN A 172 17.93 21.38 -21.38
CA ASN A 172 19.03 22.26 -21.81
C ASN A 172 18.77 22.95 -23.16
N GLY A 173 17.50 23.32 -23.42
CA GLY A 173 17.08 23.97 -24.67
C GLY A 173 16.81 23.03 -25.85
N GLN A 174 17.01 21.70 -25.69
CA GLN A 174 16.69 20.70 -26.71
C GLN A 174 15.37 20.01 -26.40
N ILE A 175 14.48 19.91 -27.38
CA ILE A 175 13.23 19.17 -27.27
C ILE A 175 13.55 17.67 -27.25
N ILE A 176 13.05 16.97 -26.24
CA ILE A 176 13.28 15.54 -26.04
C ILE A 176 11.97 14.78 -26.32
N THR A 177 11.99 13.90 -27.31
CA THR A 177 10.89 12.99 -27.65
C THR A 177 11.26 11.52 -27.34
N GLN A 178 12.54 11.25 -27.07
CA GLN A 178 13.04 9.90 -26.83
C GLN A 178 12.60 9.36 -25.46
N MET A 179 11.95 8.19 -25.47
CA MET A 179 11.58 7.47 -24.27
C MET A 179 12.80 6.96 -23.52
N GLY A 180 12.74 7.03 -22.18
CA GLY A 180 13.82 6.54 -21.32
C GLY A 180 15.00 7.50 -21.17
N TYR A 181 14.94 8.69 -21.76
CA TYR A 181 15.95 9.75 -21.56
C TYR A 181 16.22 9.99 -20.08
N ARG A 182 17.47 10.26 -19.72
CA ARG A 182 17.90 10.51 -18.33
C ARG A 182 18.38 11.94 -18.17
N VAL A 183 17.92 12.55 -17.11
CA VAL A 183 18.28 13.91 -16.67
C VAL A 183 19.38 13.79 -15.63
N ASN A 184 20.50 14.49 -15.86
CA ASN A 184 21.62 14.54 -14.92
C ASN A 184 21.43 15.65 -13.88
N PRO A 185 22.12 15.58 -12.74
CA PRO A 185 22.19 16.70 -11.82
C PRO A 185 22.76 17.95 -12.54
N GLY A 186 22.02 19.05 -12.50
CA GLY A 186 22.41 20.30 -13.16
C GLY A 186 21.67 20.58 -14.47
N ASP A 187 21.04 19.58 -15.11
CA ASP A 187 20.24 19.80 -16.30
C ASP A 187 19.03 20.69 -16.02
N SER A 188 18.73 21.59 -16.93
CA SER A 188 17.53 22.44 -16.89
C SER A 188 16.42 21.78 -17.68
N VAL A 189 15.35 21.38 -17.01
CA VAL A 189 14.17 20.77 -17.64
C VAL A 189 13.05 21.79 -17.67
N LEU A 190 12.44 21.99 -18.85
CA LEU A 190 11.31 22.89 -19.02
C LEU A 190 10.11 22.12 -19.59
N PHE A 191 8.92 22.54 -19.18
CA PHE A 191 7.63 22.17 -19.77
C PHE A 191 7.04 23.46 -20.40
N GLY A 192 7.05 23.54 -21.71
CA GLY A 192 6.90 24.82 -22.40
C GLY A 192 7.97 25.81 -21.90
N ASP A 193 7.55 26.97 -21.40
CA ASP A 193 8.44 27.99 -20.84
C ASP A 193 8.68 27.85 -19.34
N GLN A 194 8.03 26.89 -18.67
CA GLN A 194 8.10 26.72 -17.22
C GLN A 194 9.24 25.77 -16.84
N ARG A 195 10.20 26.27 -16.04
CA ARG A 195 11.24 25.44 -15.46
C ARG A 195 10.67 24.51 -14.39
N LEU A 196 10.92 23.22 -14.51
CA LEU A 196 10.51 22.21 -13.56
C LEU A 196 11.49 22.12 -12.38
N ILE A 197 10.94 22.17 -11.19
CA ILE A 197 11.67 22.01 -9.93
C ILE A 197 11.03 20.86 -9.17
N ASN A 198 11.85 19.99 -8.58
CA ASN A 198 11.32 18.91 -7.75
C ASN A 198 10.60 19.46 -6.52
N GLU A 199 9.38 18.99 -6.29
CA GLU A 199 8.60 19.33 -5.10
C GLU A 199 9.25 18.80 -3.81
N GLN A 200 8.95 19.48 -2.70
CA GLN A 200 9.29 18.97 -1.37
C GLN A 200 8.57 17.64 -1.13
N LYS A 201 9.24 16.74 -0.39
CA LYS A 201 8.65 15.43 -0.08
C LYS A 201 7.64 15.54 1.04
N VAL A 202 6.43 15.10 0.78
CA VAL A 202 5.29 15.12 1.70
C VAL A 202 4.83 13.71 2.03
N TYR A 203 4.44 13.49 3.28
CA TYR A 203 4.01 12.18 3.79
C TYR A 203 2.74 12.36 4.64
N VAL A 204 1.63 11.82 4.17
CA VAL A 204 0.30 11.92 4.79
C VAL A 204 -0.20 10.54 5.15
N LEU A 205 -0.54 10.31 6.41
CA LEU A 205 -1.12 9.07 6.91
C LEU A 205 -2.62 9.24 7.10
N LEU A 206 -3.39 8.43 6.40
CA LEU A 206 -4.86 8.40 6.46
C LEU A 206 -5.34 7.16 7.22
N ASN A 207 -6.33 7.28 8.07
CA ASN A 207 -7.13 6.16 8.55
C ASN A 207 -8.35 5.98 7.63
N LYS A 208 -8.16 5.18 6.57
CA LYS A 208 -9.14 4.99 5.49
C LYS A 208 -10.46 4.43 6.01
N PRO A 209 -11.60 5.06 5.74
CA PRO A 209 -12.92 4.50 6.01
C PRO A 209 -13.32 3.43 4.98
N LYS A 210 -14.40 2.72 5.25
CA LYS A 210 -15.05 1.81 4.30
C LYS A 210 -15.61 2.58 3.10
N ASP A 211 -15.84 1.88 1.98
CA ASP A 211 -16.48 2.37 0.76
C ASP A 211 -15.68 3.37 -0.11
N TYR A 212 -14.44 3.64 0.22
CA TYR A 212 -13.51 4.38 -0.62
C TYR A 212 -12.56 3.43 -1.35
N ILE A 213 -12.38 3.64 -2.67
CA ILE A 213 -11.40 2.88 -3.46
C ILE A 213 -10.02 3.54 -3.41
N THR A 214 -8.98 2.71 -3.45
CA THR A 214 -7.59 3.20 -3.44
C THR A 214 -7.07 3.32 -4.87
N THR A 215 -7.34 4.47 -5.46
CA THR A 215 -6.83 4.87 -6.77
C THR A 215 -6.57 6.38 -6.79
N SER A 216 -5.67 6.83 -7.63
CA SER A 216 -5.45 8.26 -7.91
C SER A 216 -6.37 8.79 -9.00
N ASP A 217 -6.94 7.91 -9.82
CA ASP A 217 -7.86 8.22 -10.90
C ASP A 217 -8.91 7.13 -11.01
N ASP A 218 -10.18 7.51 -11.26
CA ASP A 218 -11.29 6.58 -11.38
C ASP A 218 -12.25 7.00 -12.49
N PRO A 219 -12.27 6.31 -13.63
CA PRO A 219 -13.17 6.63 -14.74
C PRO A 219 -14.66 6.51 -14.40
N GLN A 220 -15.00 5.79 -13.33
CA GLN A 220 -16.39 5.56 -12.89
C GLN A 220 -16.85 6.57 -11.82
N SER A 221 -16.06 7.57 -11.49
CA SER A 221 -16.39 8.65 -10.53
C SER A 221 -16.87 8.13 -9.16
N ARG A 222 -16.33 6.99 -8.70
CA ARG A 222 -16.61 6.45 -7.35
C ARG A 222 -15.84 7.25 -6.31
N LYS A 223 -16.26 7.14 -5.04
CA LYS A 223 -15.53 7.75 -3.92
C LYS A 223 -14.12 7.19 -3.83
N THR A 224 -13.12 8.06 -3.99
CA THR A 224 -11.71 7.69 -3.94
C THR A 224 -11.06 8.14 -2.64
N VAL A 225 -9.96 7.52 -2.28
CA VAL A 225 -9.15 7.95 -1.12
C VAL A 225 -8.53 9.32 -1.34
N MET A 226 -8.43 9.78 -2.60
CA MET A 226 -7.91 11.11 -2.94
C MET A 226 -8.85 12.22 -2.45
N ASP A 227 -10.16 11.98 -2.45
CA ASP A 227 -11.17 12.93 -1.94
C ASP A 227 -10.95 13.25 -0.45
N LEU A 228 -10.46 12.26 0.31
CA LEU A 228 -10.22 12.40 1.76
C LEU A 228 -8.94 13.19 2.09
N VAL A 229 -7.97 13.21 1.19
CA VAL A 229 -6.66 13.88 1.40
C VAL A 229 -6.49 15.11 0.50
N ARG A 230 -7.50 15.48 -0.28
CA ARG A 230 -7.45 16.59 -1.23
C ARG A 230 -6.94 17.91 -0.64
N ASN A 231 -7.34 18.19 0.61
CA ASN A 231 -6.99 19.42 1.31
C ASN A 231 -5.77 19.26 2.26
N ALA A 232 -5.01 18.15 2.14
CA ALA A 232 -3.87 17.89 3.01
C ALA A 232 -2.66 18.74 2.63
N CYS A 233 -2.35 18.83 1.35
CA CYS A 233 -1.19 19.54 0.82
C CYS A 233 -1.46 20.01 -0.61
N ARG A 234 -0.58 20.85 -1.13
CA ARG A 234 -0.63 21.34 -2.53
C ARG A 234 0.05 20.36 -3.49
N GLU A 235 1.05 19.65 -2.97
CA GLU A 235 1.85 18.70 -3.72
C GLU A 235 1.01 17.51 -4.19
N ARG A 236 1.37 16.95 -5.34
CA ARG A 236 0.68 15.82 -5.93
C ARG A 236 1.07 14.51 -5.25
N VAL A 237 0.36 14.14 -4.20
CA VAL A 237 0.56 12.88 -3.49
C VAL A 237 -0.24 11.72 -4.11
N PHE A 238 0.24 10.49 -3.90
CA PHE A 238 -0.42 9.25 -4.32
C PHE A 238 -0.34 8.20 -3.21
N PRO A 239 -1.29 7.22 -3.19
CA PRO A 239 -1.31 6.19 -2.15
C PRO A 239 -0.15 5.21 -2.29
N VAL A 240 0.46 4.84 -1.15
CA VAL A 240 1.51 3.81 -1.05
C VAL A 240 0.86 2.45 -0.87
N GLY A 241 0.77 1.71 -1.96
CA GLY A 241 0.03 0.46 -2.02
C GLY A 241 -1.49 0.68 -2.05
N ARG A 242 -2.24 -0.39 -1.79
CA ARG A 242 -3.70 -0.36 -1.86
C ARG A 242 -4.35 -1.04 -0.66
N LEU A 243 -5.55 -0.59 -0.35
CA LEU A 243 -6.53 -1.27 0.47
C LEU A 243 -7.81 -1.45 -0.36
N ASP A 244 -8.49 -2.57 -0.20
CA ASP A 244 -9.77 -2.82 -0.86
C ASP A 244 -10.82 -1.81 -0.42
N ARG A 245 -11.91 -1.67 -1.21
CA ARG A 245 -13.05 -0.80 -0.89
C ARG A 245 -13.59 -1.04 0.52
N ASN A 246 -13.76 -2.32 0.89
CA ASN A 246 -14.32 -2.74 2.17
C ASN A 246 -13.26 -2.95 3.28
N THR A 247 -11.98 -2.69 3.00
CA THR A 247 -10.91 -2.74 3.99
C THR A 247 -10.65 -1.34 4.52
N THR A 248 -10.51 -1.24 5.82
CA THR A 248 -10.29 0.02 6.53
C THR A 248 -8.87 0.10 7.08
N GLY A 249 -8.50 1.25 7.66
CA GLY A 249 -7.24 1.41 8.38
C GLY A 249 -6.19 2.23 7.66
N LEU A 250 -4.96 2.07 8.09
CA LEU A 250 -3.85 2.93 7.70
C LEU A 250 -3.51 2.85 6.22
N LEU A 251 -3.43 4.00 5.56
CA LEU A 251 -2.97 4.17 4.20
C LEU A 251 -2.04 5.40 4.14
N LEU A 252 -0.83 5.21 3.68
CA LEU A 252 0.16 6.27 3.50
C LEU A 252 0.04 6.87 2.11
N PHE A 253 0.20 8.19 2.01
CA PHE A 253 0.30 8.96 0.77
C PHE A 253 1.61 9.73 0.75
N THR A 254 2.22 9.85 -0.41
CA THR A 254 3.45 10.62 -0.59
C THR A 254 3.67 10.98 -2.06
N ASN A 255 4.50 11.97 -2.33
CA ASN A 255 5.10 12.23 -3.63
C ASN A 255 6.52 11.63 -3.75
N ASP A 256 7.01 10.93 -2.71
CA ASP A 256 8.28 10.21 -2.74
C ASP A 256 8.12 8.81 -3.36
N GLY A 257 8.32 8.73 -4.68
CA GLY A 257 8.16 7.48 -5.42
C GLY A 257 9.21 6.41 -5.06
N ASP A 258 10.37 6.80 -4.56
CA ASP A 258 11.42 5.85 -4.17
C ASP A 258 11.05 5.18 -2.85
N LEU A 259 10.61 5.96 -1.86
CA LEU A 259 10.08 5.42 -0.62
C LEU A 259 8.83 4.57 -0.87
N ALA A 260 7.89 5.03 -1.70
CA ALA A 260 6.69 4.27 -2.05
C ALA A 260 7.04 2.91 -2.68
N LYS A 261 8.01 2.88 -3.61
CA LYS A 261 8.52 1.64 -4.20
C LYS A 261 9.14 0.72 -3.13
N LYS A 262 9.96 1.28 -2.23
CA LYS A 262 10.60 0.55 -1.15
C LYS A 262 9.56 -0.10 -0.23
N LEU A 263 8.54 0.64 0.20
CA LEU A 263 7.50 0.16 1.11
C LEU A 263 6.51 -0.84 0.47
N THR A 264 6.42 -0.88 -0.86
CA THR A 264 5.48 -1.77 -1.56
C THR A 264 6.13 -3.01 -2.17
N HIS A 265 7.43 -2.98 -2.42
CA HIS A 265 8.11 -4.09 -3.08
C HIS A 265 8.29 -5.29 -2.14
N PRO A 266 7.93 -6.52 -2.58
CA PRO A 266 7.94 -7.72 -1.73
C PRO A 266 9.29 -8.03 -1.07
N LYS A 267 10.40 -7.70 -1.75
CA LYS A 267 11.75 -7.99 -1.25
C LYS A 267 12.06 -7.32 0.10
N HIS A 268 11.42 -6.20 0.41
CA HIS A 268 11.67 -5.45 1.65
C HIS A 268 10.83 -5.95 2.83
N ARG A 269 9.96 -6.94 2.61
CA ARG A 269 9.16 -7.61 3.65
C ARG A 269 8.52 -6.64 4.64
N VAL A 270 7.97 -5.54 4.15
CA VAL A 270 7.38 -4.49 4.98
C VAL A 270 6.18 -5.04 5.73
N ARG A 271 6.25 -4.98 7.05
CA ARG A 271 5.28 -5.53 7.99
C ARG A 271 3.93 -4.82 7.91
N LYS A 272 2.84 -5.60 7.94
CA LYS A 272 1.44 -5.12 7.90
C LYS A 272 0.61 -5.94 8.87
N ILE A 273 0.11 -5.31 9.93
CA ILE A 273 -0.77 -6.00 10.88
C ILE A 273 -2.21 -5.62 10.58
N TYR A 274 -3.04 -6.63 10.45
CA TYR A 274 -4.48 -6.49 10.24
C TYR A 274 -5.23 -7.04 11.44
N HIS A 275 -6.29 -6.34 11.82
CA HIS A 275 -7.34 -6.83 12.69
C HIS A 275 -8.49 -7.33 11.81
N ALA A 276 -8.78 -8.62 11.87
CA ALA A 276 -9.83 -9.28 11.13
C ALA A 276 -10.95 -9.73 12.08
N GLU A 277 -12.19 -9.41 11.74
CA GLU A 277 -13.37 -9.93 12.39
C GLU A 277 -14.02 -10.97 11.47
N LEU A 278 -14.24 -12.18 12.00
CA LEU A 278 -14.77 -13.33 11.29
C LEU A 278 -16.27 -13.51 11.58
N ASP A 279 -16.96 -14.21 10.70
CA ASP A 279 -18.36 -14.58 10.87
C ASP A 279 -18.57 -15.59 12.00
N LYS A 280 -17.61 -16.48 12.24
CA LYS A 280 -17.63 -17.51 13.28
C LYS A 280 -16.30 -17.54 14.04
N PRO A 281 -16.26 -18.09 15.29
CA PRO A 281 -15.02 -18.20 16.06
C PRO A 281 -13.97 -19.03 15.31
N LEU A 282 -12.72 -18.53 15.26
CA LEU A 282 -11.59 -19.27 14.71
C LEU A 282 -11.21 -20.40 15.68
N THR A 283 -11.10 -21.63 15.17
CA THR A 283 -10.61 -22.73 16.00
C THR A 283 -9.09 -22.62 16.21
N LYS A 284 -8.59 -23.20 17.30
CA LYS A 284 -7.14 -23.23 17.55
C LYS A 284 -6.42 -24.06 16.48
N ALA A 285 -7.02 -25.16 16.03
CA ALA A 285 -6.45 -26.02 14.99
C ALA A 285 -6.26 -25.26 13.66
N ASP A 286 -7.27 -24.49 13.24
CA ASP A 286 -7.20 -23.67 12.02
C ASP A 286 -6.19 -22.53 12.19
N MET A 287 -6.12 -21.89 13.36
CA MET A 287 -5.14 -20.87 13.65
C MET A 287 -3.71 -21.43 13.55
N ASP A 288 -3.46 -22.62 14.11
CA ASP A 288 -2.17 -23.30 14.04
C ASP A 288 -1.83 -23.73 12.60
N GLN A 289 -2.86 -24.08 11.79
CA GLN A 289 -2.70 -24.38 10.37
C GLN A 289 -2.28 -23.12 9.60
N ILE A 290 -2.95 -21.98 9.82
CA ILE A 290 -2.58 -20.70 9.21
C ILE A 290 -1.14 -20.31 9.59
N ALA A 291 -0.76 -20.46 10.87
CA ALA A 291 0.59 -20.14 11.36
C ALA A 291 1.69 -20.98 10.68
N ARG A 292 1.41 -22.25 10.36
CA ARG A 292 2.33 -23.11 9.61
C ARG A 292 2.42 -22.73 8.13
N GLY A 293 1.41 -22.07 7.61
CA GLY A 293 1.26 -21.69 6.21
C GLY A 293 0.16 -22.48 5.51
N ILE A 294 -0.49 -21.82 4.56
CA ILE A 294 -1.65 -22.36 3.84
C ILE A 294 -1.45 -22.25 2.33
N LYS A 295 -1.89 -23.28 1.61
CA LYS A 295 -1.95 -23.28 0.16
C LYS A 295 -3.29 -22.68 -0.26
N LEU A 296 -3.26 -21.68 -1.13
CA LEU A 296 -4.44 -20.99 -1.64
C LEU A 296 -4.94 -21.62 -2.94
N ASP A 297 -6.11 -21.17 -3.41
CA ASP A 297 -6.78 -21.71 -4.63
C ASP A 297 -5.93 -21.61 -5.91
N ASP A 298 -4.99 -20.64 -5.96
CA ASP A 298 -4.06 -20.45 -7.07
C ASP A 298 -2.72 -21.17 -6.88
N ASP A 299 -2.70 -22.20 -6.04
CA ASP A 299 -1.52 -22.98 -5.68
C ASP A 299 -0.40 -22.19 -4.98
N SER A 300 -0.60 -20.88 -4.71
CA SER A 300 0.37 -20.08 -3.98
C SER A 300 0.40 -20.48 -2.50
N PHE A 301 1.60 -20.67 -1.97
CA PHE A 301 1.79 -20.91 -0.54
C PHE A 301 2.00 -19.59 0.19
N VAL A 302 1.21 -19.37 1.25
CA VAL A 302 1.27 -18.17 2.07
C VAL A 302 1.43 -18.54 3.53
N LYS A 303 2.44 -17.95 4.16
CA LYS A 303 2.67 -18.05 5.60
C LYS A 303 2.64 -16.65 6.19
N PRO A 304 1.75 -16.36 7.15
CA PRO A 304 1.81 -15.12 7.92
C PRO A 304 3.06 -15.11 8.80
N ASP A 305 3.50 -13.93 9.18
CA ASP A 305 4.61 -13.78 10.12
C ASP A 305 4.15 -14.10 11.55
N ASP A 306 2.89 -13.74 11.89
CA ASP A 306 2.24 -14.05 13.17
C ASP A 306 0.71 -14.04 13.05
N ILE A 307 0.03 -14.79 13.93
CA ILE A 307 -1.43 -14.78 14.06
C ILE A 307 -1.81 -15.07 15.51
N ALA A 308 -2.69 -14.23 16.06
CA ALA A 308 -3.16 -14.36 17.44
C ALA A 308 -4.60 -13.89 17.60
N TYR A 309 -5.30 -14.40 18.61
CA TYR A 309 -6.57 -13.82 19.03
C TYR A 309 -6.35 -12.42 19.63
N VAL A 310 -7.36 -11.56 19.49
CA VAL A 310 -7.35 -10.25 20.14
C VAL A 310 -7.76 -10.44 21.60
N GLU A 311 -6.86 -10.14 22.55
CA GLU A 311 -7.04 -10.39 23.99
C GLU A 311 -8.31 -9.79 24.61
N LYS A 312 -8.85 -8.73 24.02
CA LYS A 312 -10.04 -8.03 24.51
C LYS A 312 -11.35 -8.62 23.99
N SER A 313 -11.31 -9.67 23.18
CA SER A 313 -12.47 -10.27 22.55
C SER A 313 -12.70 -11.70 23.06
N ASP A 314 -13.73 -11.90 23.87
CA ASP A 314 -14.11 -13.24 24.38
C ASP A 314 -14.61 -14.16 23.26
N SER A 315 -14.95 -13.61 22.10
CA SER A 315 -15.67 -14.34 21.05
C SER A 315 -14.79 -15.20 20.14
N LYS A 316 -13.46 -15.12 20.23
CA LYS A 316 -12.48 -15.74 19.30
C LYS A 316 -12.78 -15.48 17.80
N LYS A 317 -13.65 -14.50 17.50
CA LYS A 317 -13.96 -14.05 16.15
C LYS A 317 -13.00 -12.97 15.69
N GLU A 318 -12.33 -12.31 16.62
CA GLU A 318 -11.41 -11.20 16.33
C GLU A 318 -9.96 -11.71 16.39
N VAL A 319 -9.26 -11.55 15.28
CA VAL A 319 -7.93 -12.10 15.07
C VAL A 319 -6.99 -11.01 14.56
N GLY A 320 -5.83 -10.89 15.17
CA GLY A 320 -4.71 -10.13 14.66
C GLY A 320 -3.87 -11.02 13.73
N ILE A 321 -3.58 -10.57 12.53
CA ILE A 321 -2.70 -11.27 11.59
C ILE A 321 -1.62 -10.33 11.08
N ASP A 322 -0.37 -10.78 11.15
CA ASP A 322 0.79 -10.06 10.68
C ASP A 322 1.31 -10.69 9.39
N ILE A 323 1.46 -9.88 8.36
CA ILE A 323 1.92 -10.32 7.04
C ILE A 323 2.85 -9.30 6.40
N HIS A 324 3.79 -9.77 5.62
CA HIS A 324 4.59 -8.92 4.71
C HIS A 324 4.12 -9.02 3.25
N SER A 325 3.33 -10.02 2.88
CA SER A 325 2.79 -10.18 1.52
C SER A 325 1.91 -8.99 1.10
N GLY A 326 1.94 -8.66 -0.19
CA GLY A 326 1.12 -7.65 -0.83
C GLY A 326 0.15 -8.21 -1.88
N GLN A 327 -0.08 -9.52 -1.88
CA GLN A 327 -0.99 -10.17 -2.84
C GLN A 327 -2.42 -9.65 -2.68
N ASN A 328 -3.19 -9.73 -3.78
CA ASN A 328 -4.58 -9.27 -3.78
C ASN A 328 -5.40 -10.04 -2.75
N ARG A 329 -6.13 -9.30 -1.89
CA ARG A 329 -7.06 -9.82 -0.87
C ARG A 329 -6.48 -10.94 0.01
N ILE A 330 -5.16 -10.96 0.23
CA ILE A 330 -4.45 -12.10 0.83
C ILE A 330 -5.04 -12.54 2.17
N VAL A 331 -5.32 -11.60 3.09
CA VAL A 331 -5.90 -11.93 4.41
C VAL A 331 -7.27 -12.59 4.26
N ARG A 332 -8.12 -12.06 3.37
CA ARG A 332 -9.45 -12.65 3.12
C ARG A 332 -9.33 -14.05 2.52
N ARG A 333 -8.44 -14.26 1.55
CA ARG A 333 -8.19 -15.57 0.92
C ARG A 333 -7.69 -16.61 1.91
N ILE A 334 -6.81 -16.23 2.85
CA ILE A 334 -6.33 -17.14 3.92
C ILE A 334 -7.50 -17.69 4.74
N PHE A 335 -8.42 -16.82 5.18
CA PHE A 335 -9.56 -17.24 5.97
C PHE A 335 -10.64 -17.94 5.12
N GLU A 336 -10.88 -17.48 3.89
CA GLU A 336 -11.81 -18.08 2.93
C GLU A 336 -11.44 -19.52 2.61
N GLN A 337 -10.13 -19.85 2.55
CA GLN A 337 -9.62 -21.23 2.33
C GLN A 337 -10.03 -22.21 3.42
N LEU A 338 -10.24 -21.75 4.65
CA LEU A 338 -10.70 -22.56 5.78
C LEU A 338 -12.23 -22.40 6.04
N GLY A 339 -12.95 -21.81 5.09
CA GLY A 339 -14.39 -21.63 5.17
C GLY A 339 -14.85 -20.56 6.16
N TYR A 340 -13.98 -19.58 6.48
CA TYR A 340 -14.34 -18.40 7.27
C TYR A 340 -14.59 -17.19 6.37
N LYS A 341 -15.54 -16.35 6.74
CA LYS A 341 -15.80 -15.08 6.06
C LYS A 341 -15.30 -13.91 6.90
N VAL A 342 -14.41 -13.10 6.34
CA VAL A 342 -13.94 -11.86 7.00
C VAL A 342 -15.01 -10.78 6.86
N THR A 343 -15.71 -10.45 7.93
CA THR A 343 -16.78 -9.44 8.01
C THR A 343 -16.19 -8.04 8.01
N ARG A 344 -15.18 -7.80 8.86
CA ARG A 344 -14.44 -6.54 8.92
C ARG A 344 -12.94 -6.81 8.80
N LEU A 345 -12.24 -5.92 8.14
CA LEU A 345 -10.79 -5.97 8.00
C LEU A 345 -10.23 -4.56 8.16
N ASP A 346 -9.33 -4.40 9.11
CA ASP A 346 -8.74 -3.12 9.46
C ASP A 346 -7.22 -3.23 9.56
N ARG A 347 -6.49 -2.46 8.74
CA ARG A 347 -5.03 -2.42 8.84
C ARG A 347 -4.62 -1.50 10.00
N VAL A 348 -4.14 -2.09 11.08
CA VAL A 348 -3.80 -1.38 12.33
C VAL A 348 -2.36 -0.92 12.38
N VAL A 349 -1.45 -1.64 11.68
CA VAL A 349 -0.04 -1.25 11.54
C VAL A 349 0.38 -1.35 10.08
N PHE A 350 1.14 -0.38 9.62
CA PHE A 350 1.78 -0.35 8.31
C PHE A 350 3.20 0.19 8.44
N ALA A 351 4.20 -0.62 8.14
CA ALA A 351 5.61 -0.21 8.22
C ALA A 351 5.99 0.43 9.56
N GLY A 352 5.50 -0.10 10.69
CA GLY A 352 5.71 0.46 12.02
C GLY A 352 4.82 1.65 12.39
N LEU A 353 4.12 2.25 11.43
CA LEU A 353 3.15 3.32 11.70
C LEU A 353 1.89 2.73 12.33
N THR A 354 1.33 3.44 13.32
CA THR A 354 0.10 3.06 14.02
C THR A 354 -1.00 4.10 13.83
N LYS A 355 -2.24 3.72 14.09
CA LYS A 355 -3.40 4.63 14.04
C LYS A 355 -3.68 5.35 15.36
N LYS A 356 -2.70 5.39 16.28
CA LYS A 356 -2.83 6.12 17.53
C LYS A 356 -3.22 7.58 17.23
N ASP A 357 -4.21 8.09 17.93
CA ASP A 357 -4.73 9.46 17.82
C ASP A 357 -5.18 9.87 16.40
N LEU A 358 -5.48 8.89 15.53
CA LEU A 358 -5.94 9.13 14.17
C LEU A 358 -7.34 8.53 13.95
N PRO A 359 -8.42 9.32 14.13
CA PRO A 359 -9.79 8.86 13.94
C PRO A 359 -10.06 8.39 12.50
N ARG A 360 -11.09 7.58 12.33
CA ARG A 360 -11.53 7.06 11.02
C ARG A 360 -11.91 8.21 10.08
N GLY A 361 -11.38 8.17 8.85
CA GLY A 361 -11.62 9.21 7.84
C GLY A 361 -10.76 10.47 8.00
N LYS A 362 -9.94 10.56 9.06
CA LYS A 362 -9.00 11.67 9.25
C LYS A 362 -7.61 11.28 8.80
N TRP A 363 -6.80 12.31 8.52
CA TRP A 363 -5.40 12.17 8.13
C TRP A 363 -4.52 13.08 9.00
N ARG A 364 -3.23 12.79 9.02
CA ARG A 364 -2.19 13.63 9.60
C ARG A 364 -0.90 13.53 8.79
N PHE A 365 -0.03 14.51 8.91
CA PHE A 365 1.33 14.37 8.43
C PHE A 365 2.14 13.39 9.29
N LEU A 366 3.16 12.78 8.71
CA LEU A 366 4.15 12.04 9.47
C LEU A 366 5.09 13.01 10.19
N THR A 367 5.54 12.60 11.37
CA THR A 367 6.64 13.27 12.06
C THR A 367 7.98 12.97 11.39
N GLU A 368 8.98 13.82 11.58
CA GLU A 368 10.33 13.59 11.06
C GLU A 368 10.93 12.25 11.52
N LYS A 369 10.65 11.85 12.76
CA LYS A 369 11.07 10.55 13.30
C LYS A 369 10.46 9.38 12.55
N GLU A 370 9.15 9.45 12.23
CA GLU A 370 8.47 8.43 11.44
C GLU A 370 9.02 8.38 10.01
N VAL A 371 9.26 9.53 9.38
CA VAL A 371 9.85 9.60 8.03
C VAL A 371 11.27 9.01 8.04
N SER A 372 12.10 9.36 9.00
CA SER A 372 13.45 8.82 9.13
C SER A 372 13.45 7.32 9.34
N PHE A 373 12.54 6.81 10.20
CA PHE A 373 12.33 5.38 10.40
C PHE A 373 11.94 4.66 9.10
N LEU A 374 10.96 5.20 8.35
CA LEU A 374 10.54 4.61 7.07
C LEU A 374 11.67 4.57 6.03
N LYS A 375 12.54 5.58 6.01
CA LYS A 375 13.72 5.63 5.11
C LYS A 375 14.77 4.59 5.46
N MET A 376 14.87 4.20 6.73
CA MET A 376 15.80 3.16 7.21
C MET A 376 15.30 1.73 6.96
N LEU A 377 13.99 1.52 6.78
CA LEU A 377 13.44 0.20 6.49
C LEU A 377 13.96 -0.34 5.15
N GLY A 378 14.65 -1.48 5.14
CA GLY A 378 15.13 -2.21 3.95
C GLY A 378 16.46 -1.74 3.41
#